data_82f4987871cb247e0951c938c7b7ece3
#
_entry.id   82f4987871cb247e0951c938c7b7ece3
#
_cell.length_a   1.000
_cell.length_b   1.000
_cell.length_c   1.000
_cell.angle_alpha   90.00
_cell.angle_beta   90.00
_cell.angle_gamma   90.00
#
_symmetry.space_group_name_H-M   'P 1'
#
loop_
_entity.id
_entity.type
_entity.pdbx_description
1 polymer ?
#
loop_
_entity_poly.entity_id
_entity_poly.type
_entity_poly.pdbx_seq_one_letter_code
_entity_poly.pdbx_strand_id
1 'polypeptide(L)'
;MTILPNLNKPVIGEVHGVATAAGCQLVAACDLAYADTNTRFATPGVNIGLFCHTPLVPVSRTIAKKHSMEMLLLGELISATEAKRFGLINDIFGPEQLHEKVMEVARIICSKSSYVLKMGKETFYKQLDMNLKEAYEYATERMIQNLKAEDAKEGIDAFLNKRDPDWKNS
;
A
#
# COMPACT_ATOMS: atom_id res chain seq x y z
N MET A 1 -5.88 -2.37 -12.46
CA MET A 1 -5.05 -1.62 -11.49
C MET A 1 -5.85 -0.61 -10.68
N THR A 2 -6.80 0.12 -11.26
CA THR A 2 -7.70 1.03 -10.49
C THR A 2 -8.60 0.31 -9.47
N ILE A 3 -8.75 -1.01 -9.57
CA ILE A 3 -9.54 -1.80 -8.61
C ILE A 3 -8.88 -1.84 -7.23
N LEU A 4 -7.55 -1.97 -7.12
CA LEU A 4 -6.86 -2.20 -5.84
C LEU A 4 -7.06 -1.07 -4.83
N PRO A 5 -6.86 0.22 -5.19
CA PRO A 5 -7.17 1.34 -4.31
C PRO A 5 -8.64 1.40 -3.87
N ASN A 6 -9.54 0.91 -4.72
CA ASN A 6 -11.00 0.96 -4.49
C ASN A 6 -11.57 -0.28 -3.76
N LEU A 7 -10.74 -1.27 -3.45
CA LEU A 7 -11.18 -2.39 -2.63
C LEU A 7 -11.43 -1.95 -1.18
N ASN A 8 -12.49 -2.49 -0.58
CA ASN A 8 -12.84 -2.20 0.81
C ASN A 8 -11.87 -2.80 1.84
N LYS A 9 -10.93 -3.63 1.40
CA LYS A 9 -9.93 -4.29 2.25
C LYS A 9 -8.53 -3.85 1.82
N PRO A 10 -7.58 -3.74 2.75
CA PRO A 10 -6.17 -3.60 2.41
C PRO A 10 -5.68 -4.74 1.52
N VAL A 11 -4.80 -4.40 0.57
CA VAL A 11 -4.17 -5.35 -0.34
C VAL A 11 -2.68 -5.39 -0.03
N ILE A 12 -2.17 -6.58 0.28
CA ILE A 12 -0.76 -6.80 0.59
C ILE A 12 -0.14 -7.59 -0.56
N GLY A 13 0.91 -7.05 -1.16
CA GLY A 13 1.75 -7.77 -2.13
C GLY A 13 2.79 -8.63 -1.40
N GLU A 14 2.76 -9.94 -1.61
CA GLU A 14 3.82 -10.87 -1.24
C GLU A 14 4.58 -11.23 -2.51
N VAL A 15 5.83 -10.80 -2.61
CA VAL A 15 6.56 -10.80 -3.88
C VAL A 15 7.80 -11.69 -3.80
N HIS A 16 7.92 -12.63 -4.72
CA HIS A 16 9.11 -13.45 -4.91
C HIS A 16 9.50 -13.52 -6.38
N GLY A 17 10.78 -13.81 -6.66
CA GLY A 17 11.28 -13.91 -8.03
C GLY A 17 11.40 -12.55 -8.72
N VAL A 18 10.75 -12.35 -9.86
CA VAL A 18 10.92 -11.15 -10.69
C VAL A 18 9.58 -10.47 -10.96
N ALA A 19 9.43 -9.23 -10.50
CA ALA A 19 8.26 -8.40 -10.77
C ALA A 19 8.62 -7.27 -11.75
N THR A 20 8.32 -7.47 -13.04
CA THR A 20 8.63 -6.50 -14.10
C THR A 20 7.39 -5.99 -14.81
N ALA A 21 7.49 -4.83 -15.43
CA ALA A 21 6.42 -4.19 -16.21
C ALA A 21 5.08 -4.19 -15.44
N ALA A 22 4.10 -4.96 -15.91
CA ALA A 22 2.79 -5.09 -15.24
C ALA A 22 2.88 -5.72 -13.84
N GLY A 23 3.87 -6.60 -13.58
CA GLY A 23 4.15 -7.13 -12.25
C GLY A 23 4.62 -6.03 -11.28
N CYS A 24 5.57 -5.19 -11.70
CA CYS A 24 6.02 -4.03 -10.94
C CYS A 24 4.88 -3.02 -10.73
N GLN A 25 4.03 -2.81 -11.75
CA GLN A 25 2.81 -2.00 -11.64
C GLN A 25 1.86 -2.52 -10.56
N LEU A 26 1.66 -3.84 -10.51
CA LEU A 26 0.79 -4.48 -9.52
C LEU A 26 1.33 -4.26 -8.11
N VAL A 27 2.64 -4.46 -7.89
CA VAL A 27 3.30 -4.23 -6.60
C VAL A 27 3.13 -2.79 -6.15
N ALA A 28 3.44 -1.82 -7.02
CA ALA A 28 3.30 -0.40 -6.73
C ALA A 28 1.84 0.05 -6.48
N ALA A 29 0.86 -0.73 -6.91
CA ALA A 29 -0.56 -0.44 -6.71
C ALA A 29 -1.15 -1.11 -5.45
N CYS A 30 -0.41 -1.97 -4.76
CA CYS A 30 -0.80 -2.53 -3.47
C CYS A 30 -0.71 -1.49 -2.36
N ASP A 31 -1.50 -1.65 -1.30
CA ASP A 31 -1.43 -0.78 -0.12
C ASP A 31 -0.13 -1.01 0.67
N LEU A 32 0.31 -2.26 0.74
CA LEU A 32 1.58 -2.70 1.33
C LEU A 32 2.22 -3.73 0.40
N ALA A 33 3.55 -3.82 0.41
CA ALA A 33 4.26 -4.84 -0.32
C ALA A 33 5.52 -5.30 0.42
N TYR A 34 5.75 -6.60 0.40
CA TYR A 34 6.92 -7.25 1.00
C TYR A 34 7.54 -8.20 -0.02
N ALA A 35 8.84 -8.38 0.04
CA ALA A 35 9.54 -9.23 -0.92
C ALA A 35 10.57 -10.14 -0.23
N ASP A 36 10.96 -11.23 -0.90
CA ASP A 36 12.14 -11.97 -0.47
C ASP A 36 13.44 -11.27 -0.91
N THR A 37 14.55 -11.66 -0.29
CA THR A 37 15.88 -11.09 -0.54
C THR A 37 16.37 -11.28 -1.99
N ASN A 38 15.83 -12.27 -2.72
CA ASN A 38 16.22 -12.60 -4.10
C ASN A 38 15.36 -11.87 -5.13
N THR A 39 14.28 -11.25 -4.71
CA THR A 39 13.33 -10.56 -5.60
C THR A 39 14.01 -9.42 -6.39
N ARG A 40 13.60 -9.26 -7.64
CA ARG A 40 14.05 -8.18 -8.53
C ARG A 40 12.85 -7.46 -9.14
N PHE A 41 13.02 -6.16 -9.37
CA PHE A 41 11.98 -5.29 -9.93
C PHE A 41 12.53 -4.52 -11.13
N ALA A 42 11.68 -4.27 -12.14
CA ALA A 42 12.04 -3.41 -13.26
C ALA A 42 10.82 -2.88 -14.02
N THR A 43 11.05 -1.82 -14.79
CA THR A 43 10.13 -1.34 -15.82
C THR A 43 10.82 -1.34 -17.19
N PRO A 44 11.10 -2.53 -17.78
CA PRO A 44 12.08 -2.73 -18.83
C PRO A 44 11.58 -2.43 -20.26
N GLY A 45 10.43 -1.77 -20.42
CA GLY A 45 9.82 -1.51 -21.74
C GLY A 45 10.77 -0.84 -22.73
N VAL A 46 11.64 0.08 -22.26
CA VAL A 46 12.62 0.78 -23.11
C VAL A 46 13.58 -0.16 -23.83
N ASN A 47 13.86 -1.34 -23.27
CA ASN A 47 14.76 -2.32 -23.88
C ASN A 47 14.19 -3.00 -25.13
N ILE A 48 12.88 -2.86 -25.37
CA ILE A 48 12.16 -3.42 -26.52
C ILE A 48 11.44 -2.35 -27.34
N GLY A 49 11.84 -1.06 -27.20
CA GLY A 49 11.26 0.05 -27.95
C GLY A 49 9.88 0.52 -27.44
N LEU A 50 9.48 0.10 -26.23
CA LEU A 50 8.26 0.55 -25.57
C LEU A 50 8.62 1.34 -24.31
N PHE A 51 7.77 2.25 -23.90
CA PHE A 51 7.87 2.87 -22.58
C PHE A 51 6.83 2.24 -21.65
N CYS A 52 7.16 2.03 -20.39
CA CYS A 52 6.23 1.45 -19.43
C CYS A 52 5.15 2.46 -18.99
N HIS A 53 4.29 2.90 -19.94
CA HIS A 53 3.30 3.97 -19.73
C HIS A 53 2.30 3.67 -18.62
N THR A 54 1.74 2.46 -18.55
CA THR A 54 0.81 2.11 -17.48
C THR A 54 1.50 1.79 -16.16
N PRO A 55 2.66 1.11 -16.11
CA PRO A 55 3.43 0.93 -14.88
C PRO A 55 3.90 2.23 -14.25
N LEU A 56 4.25 3.26 -15.05
CA LEU A 56 4.71 4.52 -14.51
C LEU A 56 3.67 5.19 -13.58
N VAL A 57 2.38 4.93 -13.80
CA VAL A 57 1.32 5.60 -13.05
C VAL A 57 1.40 5.29 -11.55
N PRO A 58 1.30 4.03 -11.07
CA PRO A 58 1.47 3.74 -9.65
C PRO A 58 2.92 3.91 -9.18
N VAL A 59 3.93 3.58 -10.00
CA VAL A 59 5.35 3.72 -9.61
C VAL A 59 5.67 5.17 -9.27
N SER A 60 5.28 6.13 -10.10
CA SER A 60 5.56 7.56 -9.85
C SER A 60 4.74 8.17 -8.71
N ARG A 61 3.70 7.50 -8.26
CA ARG A 61 2.91 7.88 -7.08
C ARG A 61 3.40 7.23 -5.80
N THR A 62 4.20 6.17 -5.91
CA THR A 62 4.71 5.39 -4.76
C THR A 62 6.12 5.80 -4.38
N ILE A 63 7.01 6.02 -5.36
CA ILE A 63 8.42 6.32 -5.12
C ILE A 63 8.81 7.71 -5.64
N ALA A 64 9.92 8.24 -5.13
CA ALA A 64 10.40 9.57 -5.51
C ALA A 64 10.66 9.68 -7.02
N LYS A 65 10.37 10.87 -7.58
CA LYS A 65 10.44 11.13 -9.02
C LYS A 65 11.75 10.68 -9.68
N LYS A 66 12.89 10.90 -9.02
CA LYS A 66 14.20 10.52 -9.57
C LYS A 66 14.36 9.02 -9.69
N HIS A 67 13.98 8.25 -8.68
CA HIS A 67 14.01 6.79 -8.71
C HIS A 67 12.99 6.22 -9.71
N SER A 68 11.80 6.83 -9.81
CA SER A 68 10.83 6.44 -10.84
C SER A 68 11.39 6.61 -12.24
N MET A 69 12.00 7.76 -12.54
CA MET A 69 12.59 8.03 -13.85
C MET A 69 13.80 7.16 -14.14
N GLU A 70 14.62 6.86 -13.13
CA GLU A 70 15.75 5.93 -13.25
C GLU A 70 15.28 4.54 -13.69
N MET A 71 14.29 3.96 -12.98
CA MET A 71 13.70 2.67 -13.33
C MET A 71 13.10 2.66 -14.74
N LEU A 72 12.38 3.73 -15.11
CA LEU A 72 11.65 3.84 -16.37
C LEU A 72 12.58 4.07 -17.57
N LEU A 73 13.67 4.83 -17.40
CA LEU A 73 14.58 5.19 -18.47
C LEU A 73 15.68 4.15 -18.69
N LEU A 74 16.19 3.54 -17.63
CA LEU A 74 17.24 2.53 -17.74
C LEU A 74 16.69 1.15 -18.02
N GLY A 75 15.49 0.82 -17.52
CA GLY A 75 14.87 -0.48 -17.70
C GLY A 75 15.64 -1.64 -17.05
N GLU A 76 16.54 -1.33 -16.11
CA GLU A 76 17.38 -2.29 -15.43
C GLU A 76 16.64 -2.93 -14.24
N LEU A 77 17.11 -4.13 -13.86
CA LEU A 77 16.62 -4.82 -12.66
C LEU A 77 17.25 -4.18 -11.42
N ILE A 78 16.40 -3.73 -10.51
CA ILE A 78 16.82 -3.32 -9.16
C ILE A 78 16.61 -4.47 -8.17
N SER A 79 17.43 -4.51 -7.13
CA SER A 79 17.31 -5.48 -6.03
C SER A 79 16.14 -5.16 -5.09
N ALA A 80 15.72 -6.15 -4.29
CA ALA A 80 14.74 -5.92 -3.22
C ALA A 80 15.22 -4.84 -2.22
N THR A 81 16.53 -4.79 -1.93
CA THR A 81 17.13 -3.77 -1.06
C THR A 81 16.96 -2.36 -1.64
N GLU A 82 17.20 -2.19 -2.93
CA GLU A 82 16.98 -0.90 -3.61
C GLU A 82 15.50 -0.55 -3.68
N ALA A 83 14.64 -1.53 -3.98
CA ALA A 83 13.19 -1.33 -3.99
C ALA A 83 12.66 -0.86 -2.62
N LYS A 84 13.16 -1.43 -1.51
CA LYS A 84 12.88 -0.95 -0.15
C LYS A 84 13.41 0.47 0.07
N ARG A 85 14.66 0.75 -0.32
CA ARG A 85 15.26 2.09 -0.21
C ARG A 85 14.49 3.14 -0.98
N PHE A 86 13.94 2.80 -2.15
CA PHE A 86 13.11 3.69 -2.97
C PHE A 86 11.70 3.88 -2.40
N GLY A 87 11.24 2.98 -1.56
CA GLY A 87 9.88 2.98 -1.01
C GLY A 87 8.87 2.24 -1.91
N LEU A 88 9.34 1.42 -2.85
CA LEU A 88 8.47 0.57 -3.68
C LEU A 88 7.84 -0.58 -2.87
N ILE A 89 8.57 -1.06 -1.87
CA ILE A 89 8.13 -2.10 -0.93
C ILE A 89 8.41 -1.67 0.52
N ASN A 90 7.67 -2.23 1.47
CA ASN A 90 7.77 -1.91 2.89
C ASN A 90 8.97 -2.59 3.55
N ASP A 91 9.17 -3.89 3.30
CA ASP A 91 10.28 -4.63 3.89
C ASP A 91 10.68 -5.86 3.06
N ILE A 92 11.81 -6.47 3.43
CA ILE A 92 12.37 -7.68 2.83
C ILE A 92 12.67 -8.72 3.91
N PHE A 93 12.43 -9.99 3.57
CA PHE A 93 12.65 -11.13 4.46
C PHE A 93 13.41 -12.24 3.73
N GLY A 94 13.93 -13.21 4.45
CA GLY A 94 14.43 -14.44 3.85
C GLY A 94 13.30 -15.18 3.12
N PRO A 95 13.60 -15.93 2.03
CA PRO A 95 12.56 -16.63 1.26
C PRO A 95 11.66 -17.52 2.12
N GLU A 96 12.24 -18.23 3.09
CA GLU A 96 11.51 -19.12 4.02
C GLU A 96 10.67 -18.37 5.07
N GLN A 97 10.91 -17.07 5.26
CA GLN A 97 10.25 -16.26 6.28
C GLN A 97 9.17 -15.35 5.69
N LEU A 98 9.23 -15.05 4.39
CA LEU A 98 8.40 -14.04 3.76
C LEU A 98 6.92 -14.26 4.05
N HIS A 99 6.42 -15.48 3.77
CA HIS A 99 5.00 -15.80 3.95
C HIS A 99 4.53 -15.58 5.39
N GLU A 100 5.26 -16.11 6.38
CA GLU A 100 4.87 -15.98 7.78
C GLU A 100 4.89 -14.50 8.23
N LYS A 101 5.90 -13.71 7.78
CA LYS A 101 5.97 -12.28 8.08
C LYS A 101 4.83 -11.48 7.45
N VAL A 102 4.45 -11.79 6.23
CA VAL A 102 3.29 -11.18 5.58
C VAL A 102 2.00 -11.54 6.32
N MET A 103 1.86 -12.79 6.74
CA MET A 103 0.70 -13.25 7.52
C MET A 103 0.65 -12.62 8.92
N GLU A 104 1.79 -12.36 9.58
CA GLU A 104 1.84 -11.58 10.83
C GLU A 104 1.24 -10.17 10.63
N VAL A 105 1.66 -9.47 9.56
CA VAL A 105 1.11 -8.15 9.23
C VAL A 105 -0.39 -8.23 8.92
N ALA A 106 -0.81 -9.23 8.15
CA ALA A 106 -2.23 -9.42 7.83
C ALA A 106 -3.06 -9.65 9.09
N ARG A 107 -2.59 -10.46 10.04
CA ARG A 107 -3.28 -10.70 11.34
C ARG A 107 -3.39 -9.41 12.16
N ILE A 108 -2.33 -8.58 12.19
CA ILE A 108 -2.38 -7.26 12.85
C ILE A 108 -3.45 -6.37 12.21
N ILE A 109 -3.53 -6.32 10.88
CA ILE A 109 -4.57 -5.56 10.19
C ILE A 109 -5.95 -6.13 10.49
N CYS A 110 -6.12 -7.46 10.45
CA CYS A 110 -7.38 -8.12 10.75
C CYS A 110 -7.86 -7.94 12.20
N SER A 111 -6.97 -7.59 13.14
CA SER A 111 -7.35 -7.26 14.52
C SER A 111 -7.96 -5.87 14.68
N LYS A 112 -8.06 -5.07 13.61
CA LYS A 112 -8.64 -3.74 13.61
C LYS A 112 -10.08 -3.75 13.07
N SER A 113 -10.87 -2.73 13.40
CA SER A 113 -12.19 -2.55 12.82
C SER A 113 -12.12 -2.49 11.30
N SER A 114 -12.83 -3.40 10.62
CA SER A 114 -12.89 -3.41 9.15
C SER A 114 -13.60 -2.18 8.59
N TYR A 115 -14.55 -1.62 9.35
CA TYR A 115 -15.23 -0.37 9.01
C TYR A 115 -14.24 0.80 8.95
N VAL A 116 -13.40 0.93 9.99
CA VAL A 116 -12.41 2.01 10.08
C VAL A 116 -11.32 1.86 9.01
N LEU A 117 -10.84 0.62 8.78
CA LEU A 117 -9.86 0.35 7.73
C LEU A 117 -10.39 0.70 6.33
N LYS A 118 -11.63 0.31 6.02
CA LYS A 118 -12.29 0.67 4.76
C LYS A 118 -12.38 2.18 4.60
N MET A 119 -12.91 2.88 5.60
CA MET A 119 -13.06 4.33 5.58
C MET A 119 -11.72 5.04 5.43
N GLY A 120 -10.71 4.61 6.18
CA GLY A 120 -9.35 5.16 6.14
C GLY A 120 -8.70 4.99 4.77
N LYS A 121 -8.77 3.80 4.18
CA LYS A 121 -8.24 3.51 2.85
C LYS A 121 -8.93 4.37 1.78
N GLU A 122 -10.26 4.43 1.77
CA GLU A 122 -11.02 5.29 0.85
C GLU A 122 -10.61 6.76 0.97
N THR A 123 -10.51 7.24 2.21
CA THR A 123 -10.11 8.64 2.48
C THR A 123 -8.69 8.91 2.00
N PHE A 124 -7.75 7.99 2.26
CA PHE A 124 -6.36 8.12 1.85
C PHE A 124 -6.24 8.31 0.34
N TYR A 125 -6.80 7.41 -0.45
CA TYR A 125 -6.66 7.49 -1.91
C TYR A 125 -7.42 8.68 -2.51
N LYS A 126 -8.60 8.99 -1.99
CA LYS A 126 -9.42 10.06 -2.56
C LYS A 126 -8.82 11.45 -2.33
N GLN A 127 -8.21 11.70 -1.17
CA GLN A 127 -7.61 13.00 -0.86
C GLN A 127 -6.32 13.29 -1.66
N LEU A 128 -5.62 12.24 -2.17
CA LEU A 128 -4.36 12.43 -2.90
C LEU A 128 -4.50 13.25 -4.19
N ASP A 129 -5.70 13.27 -4.78
CA ASP A 129 -5.98 14.03 -5.99
C ASP A 129 -6.61 15.43 -5.71
N MET A 130 -6.72 15.82 -4.42
CA MET A 130 -7.29 17.10 -3.98
C MET A 130 -6.18 18.12 -3.71
N ASN A 131 -6.50 19.42 -3.80
CA ASN A 131 -5.62 20.43 -3.23
C ASN A 131 -5.65 20.37 -1.69
N LEU A 132 -4.67 20.99 -1.04
CA LEU A 132 -4.49 20.87 0.41
C LEU A 132 -5.73 21.29 1.22
N LYS A 133 -6.42 22.36 0.81
CA LYS A 133 -7.62 22.84 1.51
C LYS A 133 -8.77 21.82 1.39
N GLU A 134 -9.06 21.39 0.18
CA GLU A 134 -10.10 20.38 -0.10
C GLU A 134 -9.80 19.05 0.61
N ALA A 135 -8.52 18.62 0.64
CA ALA A 135 -8.09 17.42 1.34
C ALA A 135 -8.39 17.48 2.84
N TYR A 136 -8.10 18.62 3.51
CA TYR A 136 -8.42 18.82 4.92
C TYR A 136 -9.93 18.90 5.19
N GLU A 137 -10.68 19.58 4.34
CA GLU A 137 -12.14 19.67 4.45
C GLU A 137 -12.75 18.26 4.38
N TYR A 138 -12.38 17.50 3.34
CA TYR A 138 -12.82 16.11 3.16
C TYR A 138 -12.39 15.18 4.32
N ALA A 139 -11.13 15.24 4.73
CA ALA A 139 -10.63 14.40 5.83
C ALA A 139 -11.33 14.73 7.17
N THR A 140 -11.65 16.02 7.42
CA THR A 140 -12.40 16.46 8.61
C THR A 140 -13.82 15.88 8.62
N GLU A 141 -14.52 15.91 7.50
CA GLU A 141 -15.85 15.31 7.37
C GLU A 141 -15.80 13.80 7.66
N ARG A 142 -14.80 13.10 7.09
CA ARG A 142 -14.59 11.67 7.32
C ARG A 142 -14.26 11.38 8.80
N MET A 143 -13.44 12.20 9.44
CA MET A 143 -13.12 12.06 10.87
C MET A 143 -14.38 12.23 11.75
N ILE A 144 -15.22 13.24 11.47
CA ILE A 144 -16.48 13.44 12.18
C ILE A 144 -17.41 12.24 12.01
N GLN A 145 -17.47 11.68 10.79
CA GLN A 145 -18.26 10.47 10.50
C GLN A 145 -17.70 9.26 11.28
N ASN A 146 -16.38 9.08 11.30
CA ASN A 146 -15.74 7.99 12.04
C ASN A 146 -16.00 8.08 13.54
N LEU A 147 -15.93 9.27 14.13
CA LEU A 147 -16.20 9.48 15.57
C LEU A 147 -17.62 9.10 15.98
N LYS A 148 -18.58 9.08 15.06
CA LYS A 148 -19.97 8.67 15.30
C LYS A 148 -20.17 7.16 15.19
N ALA A 149 -19.22 6.42 14.63
CA ALA A 149 -19.30 4.98 14.45
C ALA A 149 -19.30 4.24 15.79
N GLU A 150 -19.96 3.08 15.85
CA GLU A 150 -19.97 2.25 17.06
C GLU A 150 -18.57 1.74 17.40
N ASP A 151 -17.77 1.37 16.41
CA ASP A 151 -16.39 0.91 16.62
C ASP A 151 -15.48 2.02 17.18
N ALA A 152 -15.73 3.30 16.87
CA ALA A 152 -14.97 4.39 17.47
C ALA A 152 -15.29 4.54 18.97
N LYS A 153 -16.57 4.41 19.34
CA LYS A 153 -17.00 4.42 20.75
C LYS A 153 -16.43 3.24 21.51
N GLU A 154 -16.55 2.04 20.93
CA GLU A 154 -15.98 0.81 21.49
C GLU A 154 -14.47 0.91 21.69
N GLY A 155 -13.73 1.39 20.68
CA GLY A 155 -12.29 1.53 20.76
C GLY A 155 -11.84 2.52 21.84
N ILE A 156 -12.55 3.65 21.99
CA ILE A 156 -12.28 4.64 23.04
C ILE A 156 -12.57 4.04 24.42
N ASP A 157 -13.73 3.37 24.60
CA ASP A 157 -14.09 2.73 25.85
C ASP A 157 -13.10 1.62 26.23
N ALA A 158 -12.76 0.76 25.29
CA ALA A 158 -11.77 -0.30 25.48
C ALA A 158 -10.41 0.26 25.92
N PHE A 159 -9.95 1.33 25.28
CA PHE A 159 -8.68 2.00 25.63
C PHE A 159 -8.73 2.57 27.07
N LEU A 160 -9.80 3.27 27.44
CA LEU A 160 -9.95 3.84 28.79
C LEU A 160 -10.02 2.75 29.88
N ASN A 161 -10.65 1.63 29.59
CA ASN A 161 -10.81 0.50 30.49
C ASN A 161 -9.66 -0.54 30.41
N LYS A 162 -8.64 -0.29 29.58
CA LYS A 162 -7.46 -1.17 29.39
C LYS A 162 -7.85 -2.62 29.06
N ARG A 163 -8.82 -2.79 28.18
CA ARG A 163 -9.27 -4.09 27.66
C ARG A 163 -9.12 -4.13 26.13
N ASP A 164 -9.19 -5.31 25.55
CA ASP A 164 -9.26 -5.46 24.11
C ASP A 164 -10.63 -5.01 23.58
N PRO A 165 -10.68 -4.36 22.42
CA PRO A 165 -11.93 -3.95 21.81
C PRO A 165 -12.65 -5.13 21.13
N ASP A 166 -13.99 -5.08 21.13
CA ASP A 166 -14.88 -6.01 20.44
C ASP A 166 -15.56 -5.32 19.26
N TRP A 167 -14.90 -5.36 18.10
CA TRP A 167 -15.33 -4.64 16.90
C TRP A 167 -16.66 -5.13 16.34
N LYS A 168 -17.61 -4.23 16.14
CA LYS A 168 -18.92 -4.50 15.51
C LYS A 168 -18.90 -4.26 14.00
N ASN A 169 -17.82 -3.63 13.50
CA ASN A 169 -17.63 -3.29 12.10
C ASN A 169 -18.70 -2.32 11.55
N SER A 170 -19.09 -1.38 12.34
CA SER A 170 -20.17 -0.40 12.06
C SER A 170 -19.90 1.00 12.66
#